data_d9dfa6914f952eb2154fb7b427208dc4
#
_entry.id   d9dfa6914f952eb2154fb7b427208dc4
#
_cell.length_a   1.000
_cell.length_b   1.000
_cell.length_c   1.000
_cell.angle_alpha   90.00
_cell.angle_beta   90.00
_cell.angle_gamma   90.00
#
_symmetry.space_group_name_H-M   'P 1'
#
loop_
_entity.id
_entity.type
_entity.pdbx_description
1 polymer ?
#
loop_
_entity_poly.entity_id
_entity_poly.type
_entity_poly.pdbx_seq_one_letter_code
_entity_poly.pdbx_strand_id
1 'polypeptide(L)'
;MDYLENESLKEFNMTNNTMQQSVLSSAMPWIIGAIVLIILPFIFTGGGSITIMNQIGITIVLAMSYNMLLGQGGMLSFGHAVYMGIGGFVAVHVMNIVENEYLWLPLPFLPLVGGLVGLGFATIIGSFSTRKAGTVFAMISLGIGELIAACCIIITVFFGAEEGISEDLSLIHI
;
A
#
# COMPACT_ATOMS: atom_id res chain seq x y z
N MET A 1 16.56 45.50 31.54
CA MET A 1 16.98 44.38 30.67
C MET A 1 16.10 43.15 30.88
N ASP A 2 15.80 42.80 32.12
CA ASP A 2 15.00 41.61 32.49
C ASP A 2 13.54 41.61 31.96
N TYR A 3 12.93 42.79 31.71
CA TYR A 3 11.55 42.86 31.24
C TYR A 3 11.40 42.42 29.77
N LEU A 4 12.35 42.82 28.93
CA LEU A 4 12.36 42.43 27.52
C LEU A 4 12.70 40.95 27.31
N GLU A 5 13.55 40.40 28.17
CA GLU A 5 13.88 38.98 28.16
C GLU A 5 12.69 38.11 28.58
N ASN A 6 11.92 38.54 29.57
CA ASN A 6 10.73 37.86 30.05
C ASN A 6 9.58 37.87 29.02
N GLU A 7 9.43 38.95 28.27
CA GLU A 7 8.45 39.04 27.16
C GLU A 7 8.82 38.13 25.99
N SER A 8 10.10 38.10 25.62
CA SER A 8 10.58 37.20 24.53
C SER A 8 10.44 35.71 24.88
N LEU A 9 10.66 35.35 26.16
CA LEU A 9 10.45 33.99 26.64
C LEU A 9 8.98 33.59 26.67
N LYS A 10 8.07 34.51 26.98
CA LYS A 10 6.63 34.27 26.94
C LYS A 10 6.13 34.09 25.48
N GLU A 11 6.59 34.94 24.57
CA GLU A 11 6.24 34.78 23.14
C GLU A 11 6.76 33.48 22.54
N PHE A 12 8.01 33.10 22.87
CA PHE A 12 8.59 31.83 22.46
C PHE A 12 7.80 30.64 23.00
N ASN A 13 7.43 30.66 24.28
CA ASN A 13 6.63 29.59 24.89
C ASN A 13 5.21 29.54 24.34
N MET A 14 4.58 30.66 24.04
CA MET A 14 3.24 30.69 23.39
C MET A 14 3.31 30.14 21.97
N THR A 15 4.33 30.49 21.21
CA THR A 15 4.53 30.01 19.84
C THR A 15 4.78 28.49 19.82
N ASN A 16 5.58 27.99 20.74
CA ASN A 16 5.83 26.54 20.86
C ASN A 16 4.55 25.77 21.28
N ASN A 17 3.78 26.30 22.22
CA ASN A 17 2.53 25.68 22.65
C ASN A 17 1.47 25.67 21.53
N THR A 18 1.35 26.74 20.76
CA THR A 18 0.42 26.80 19.61
C THR A 18 0.87 25.86 18.49
N MET A 19 2.15 25.74 18.20
CA MET A 19 2.67 24.76 17.24
C MET A 19 2.44 23.32 17.71
N GLN A 20 2.72 23.00 18.95
CA GLN A 20 2.46 21.67 19.53
C GLN A 20 0.97 21.32 19.49
N GLN A 21 0.09 22.25 19.83
CA GLN A 21 -1.37 22.03 19.79
C GLN A 21 -1.86 21.81 18.35
N SER A 22 -1.33 22.54 17.37
CA SER A 22 -1.72 22.37 15.97
C SER A 22 -1.27 21.02 15.39
N VAL A 23 -0.07 20.56 15.74
CA VAL A 23 0.45 19.24 15.34
C VAL A 23 -0.36 18.13 16.02
N LEU A 24 -0.66 18.27 17.30
CA LEU A 24 -1.43 17.29 18.05
C LEU A 24 -2.87 17.17 17.54
N SER A 25 -3.54 18.30 17.27
CA SER A 25 -4.89 18.31 16.72
C SER A 25 -4.96 17.73 15.30
N SER A 26 -3.93 17.95 14.50
CA SER A 26 -3.81 17.38 13.16
C SER A 26 -3.49 15.87 13.18
N ALA A 27 -2.77 15.40 14.19
CA ALA A 27 -2.43 13.99 14.36
C ALA A 27 -3.55 13.17 15.04
N MET A 28 -4.43 13.81 15.80
CA MET A 28 -5.49 13.15 16.57
C MET A 28 -6.38 12.20 15.75
N PRO A 29 -6.91 12.57 14.58
CA PRO A 29 -7.74 11.67 13.77
C PRO A 29 -6.96 10.43 13.32
N TRP A 30 -5.68 10.56 13.03
CA TRP A 30 -4.82 9.45 12.63
C TRP A 30 -4.53 8.50 13.79
N ILE A 31 -4.30 9.03 14.98
CA ILE A 31 -4.08 8.23 16.19
C ILE A 31 -5.36 7.48 16.56
N ILE A 32 -6.52 8.14 16.52
CA ILE A 32 -7.81 7.49 16.79
C ILE A 32 -8.08 6.40 15.75
N GLY A 33 -7.85 6.66 14.47
CA GLY A 33 -8.00 5.66 13.41
C GLY A 33 -7.08 4.44 13.60
N ALA A 34 -5.82 4.66 13.97
CA ALA A 34 -4.87 3.59 14.27
C ALA A 34 -5.31 2.74 15.48
N ILE A 35 -5.77 3.38 16.56
CA ILE A 35 -6.28 2.69 17.76
C ILE A 35 -7.50 1.83 17.41
N VAL A 36 -8.44 2.38 16.64
CA VAL A 36 -9.64 1.63 16.19
C VAL A 36 -9.23 0.42 15.37
N LEU A 37 -8.31 0.57 14.41
CA LEU A 37 -7.83 -0.53 13.57
C LEU A 37 -7.13 -1.63 14.38
N ILE A 38 -6.42 -1.27 15.46
CA ILE A 38 -5.75 -2.25 16.33
C ILE A 38 -6.74 -2.98 17.22
N ILE A 39 -7.78 -2.30 17.71
CA ILE A 39 -8.77 -2.89 18.62
C ILE A 39 -9.78 -3.78 17.86
N LEU A 40 -10.10 -3.44 16.63
CA LEU A 40 -11.12 -4.13 15.83
C LEU A 40 -10.92 -5.65 15.73
N PRO A 41 -9.70 -6.19 15.48
CA PRO A 41 -9.46 -7.63 15.40
C PRO A 41 -9.72 -8.38 16.72
N PHE A 42 -9.59 -7.70 17.87
CA PHE A 42 -9.86 -8.31 19.18
C PHE A 42 -11.35 -8.44 19.47
N ILE A 43 -12.18 -7.59 18.85
CA ILE A 43 -13.64 -7.63 19.03
C ILE A 43 -14.26 -8.64 18.05
N PHE A 44 -13.76 -8.70 16.83
CA PHE A 44 -14.29 -9.56 15.76
C PHE A 44 -13.31 -10.69 15.46
N THR A 45 -13.45 -11.80 16.19
CA THR A 45 -12.56 -12.97 16.08
C THR A 45 -13.00 -14.00 15.03
N GLY A 46 -14.09 -13.76 14.31
CA GLY A 46 -14.56 -14.64 13.23
C GLY A 46 -13.61 -14.64 12.03
N GLY A 47 -13.32 -15.82 11.44
CA GLY A 47 -12.40 -15.94 10.30
C GLY A 47 -12.75 -15.02 9.12
N GLY A 48 -14.04 -14.92 8.76
CA GLY A 48 -14.49 -13.98 7.74
C GLY A 48 -14.26 -12.49 8.09
N SER A 49 -14.39 -12.14 9.37
CA SER A 49 -14.13 -10.77 9.85
C SER A 49 -12.67 -10.41 9.73
N ILE A 50 -11.75 -11.32 10.03
CA ILE A 50 -10.30 -11.10 9.90
C ILE A 50 -9.93 -10.88 8.44
N THR A 51 -10.51 -11.64 7.51
CA THR A 51 -10.27 -11.46 6.06
C THR A 51 -10.70 -10.08 5.60
N ILE A 52 -11.89 -9.63 6.00
CA ILE A 52 -12.38 -8.28 5.67
C ILE A 52 -11.47 -7.19 6.26
N MET A 53 -10.98 -7.36 7.48
CA MET A 53 -10.07 -6.40 8.11
C MET A 53 -8.73 -6.33 7.39
N ASN A 54 -8.17 -7.45 6.96
CA ASN A 54 -6.97 -7.47 6.13
C ASN A 54 -7.20 -6.73 4.81
N GLN A 55 -8.35 -6.95 4.18
CA GLN A 55 -8.71 -6.24 2.95
C GLN A 55 -8.82 -4.72 3.16
N ILE A 56 -9.42 -4.29 4.27
CA ILE A 56 -9.49 -2.87 4.65
C ILE A 56 -8.09 -2.31 4.86
N GLY A 57 -7.22 -3.02 5.59
CA GLY A 57 -5.83 -2.60 5.83
C GLY A 57 -5.05 -2.40 4.53
N ILE A 58 -5.12 -3.36 3.62
CA ILE A 58 -4.49 -3.29 2.29
C ILE A 58 -5.03 -2.11 1.49
N THR A 59 -6.35 -1.89 1.51
CA THR A 59 -6.99 -0.79 0.79
C THR A 59 -6.59 0.57 1.36
N ILE A 60 -6.40 0.70 2.68
CA ILE A 60 -5.91 1.94 3.30
C ILE A 60 -4.49 2.26 2.83
N VAL A 61 -3.59 1.27 2.81
CA VAL A 61 -2.21 1.47 2.33
C VAL A 61 -2.21 1.89 0.86
N LEU A 62 -3.03 1.24 0.02
CA LEU A 62 -3.20 1.61 -1.39
C LEU A 62 -3.71 3.04 -1.54
N ALA A 63 -4.73 3.42 -0.78
CA ALA A 63 -5.32 4.75 -0.81
C ALA A 63 -4.32 5.83 -0.36
N MET A 64 -3.52 5.57 0.67
CA MET A 64 -2.47 6.48 1.13
C MET A 64 -1.38 6.68 0.07
N SER A 65 -0.94 5.59 -0.57
CA SER A 65 0.02 5.63 -1.65
C SER A 65 -0.51 6.43 -2.87
N TYR A 66 -1.77 6.22 -3.21
CA TYR A 66 -2.45 6.96 -4.27
C TYR A 66 -2.59 8.45 -3.94
N ASN A 67 -2.98 8.77 -2.70
CA ASN A 67 -3.08 10.15 -2.22
C ASN A 67 -1.73 10.87 -2.25
N MET A 68 -0.65 10.18 -1.96
CA MET A 68 0.70 10.76 -2.06
C MET A 68 1.04 11.12 -3.52
N LEU A 69 0.71 10.25 -4.47
CA LEU A 69 0.94 10.50 -5.89
C LEU A 69 0.06 11.63 -6.43
N LEU A 70 -1.22 11.61 -6.12
CA LEU A 70 -2.19 12.61 -6.56
C LEU A 70 -2.03 13.94 -5.80
N GLY A 71 -1.96 13.89 -4.48
CA GLY A 71 -1.97 15.09 -3.63
C GLY A 71 -0.66 15.87 -3.70
N GLN A 72 0.48 15.21 -3.69
CA GLN A 72 1.79 15.86 -3.72
C GLN A 72 2.38 15.94 -5.14
N GLY A 73 2.17 14.90 -5.94
CA GLY A 73 2.68 14.83 -7.31
C GLY A 73 1.77 15.49 -8.36
N GLY A 74 0.50 15.73 -8.04
CA GLY A 74 -0.49 16.21 -9.00
C GLY A 74 -0.75 15.25 -10.17
N MET A 75 -0.35 13.99 -10.04
CA MET A 75 -0.41 12.99 -11.10
C MET A 75 -1.50 11.96 -10.81
N LEU A 76 -2.54 11.95 -11.62
CA LEU A 76 -3.62 10.98 -11.55
C LEU A 76 -3.18 9.67 -12.22
N SER A 77 -3.01 8.59 -11.46
CA SER A 77 -2.61 7.29 -11.99
C SER A 77 -3.78 6.29 -11.93
N PHE A 78 -4.25 5.86 -13.09
CA PHE A 78 -5.24 4.79 -13.20
C PHE A 78 -4.63 3.38 -13.10
N GLY A 79 -3.32 3.26 -13.38
CA GLY A 79 -2.60 1.99 -13.30
C GLY A 79 -2.00 1.68 -11.93
N HIS A 80 -2.31 2.48 -10.89
CA HIS A 80 -1.65 2.32 -9.58
C HIS A 80 -1.90 0.94 -8.94
N ALA A 81 -3.11 0.40 -9.06
CA ALA A 81 -3.48 -0.92 -8.54
C ALA A 81 -2.77 -2.08 -9.27
N VAL A 82 -2.31 -1.85 -10.49
CA VAL A 82 -1.62 -2.88 -11.31
C VAL A 82 -0.33 -3.34 -10.66
N TYR A 83 0.45 -2.43 -10.09
CA TYR A 83 1.71 -2.77 -9.41
C TYR A 83 1.47 -3.66 -8.20
N MET A 84 0.40 -3.40 -7.45
CA MET A 84 -0.03 -4.25 -6.34
C MET A 84 -0.50 -5.62 -6.83
N GLY A 85 -1.26 -5.65 -7.94
CA GLY A 85 -1.74 -6.89 -8.56
C GLY A 85 -0.58 -7.78 -9.01
N ILE A 86 0.40 -7.24 -9.74
CA ILE A 86 1.59 -7.99 -10.17
C ILE A 86 2.36 -8.55 -8.97
N GLY A 87 2.57 -7.73 -7.92
CA GLY A 87 3.22 -8.17 -6.70
C GLY A 87 2.48 -9.32 -6.01
N GLY A 88 1.15 -9.26 -5.98
CA GLY A 88 0.28 -10.32 -5.47
C GLY A 88 0.40 -11.62 -6.25
N PHE A 89 0.30 -11.57 -7.58
CA PHE A 89 0.46 -12.75 -8.43
C PHE A 89 1.82 -13.43 -8.25
N VAL A 90 2.89 -12.65 -8.18
CA VAL A 90 4.23 -13.20 -7.93
C VAL A 90 4.32 -13.82 -6.55
N ALA A 91 3.74 -13.21 -5.52
CA ALA A 91 3.74 -13.78 -4.18
C ALA A 91 3.03 -15.14 -4.14
N VAL A 92 1.89 -15.30 -4.83
CA VAL A 92 1.18 -16.58 -4.94
C VAL A 92 2.02 -17.62 -5.69
N HIS A 93 2.68 -17.25 -6.79
CA HIS A 93 3.57 -18.18 -7.50
C HIS A 93 4.75 -18.64 -6.66
N VAL A 94 5.37 -17.73 -5.90
CA VAL A 94 6.46 -18.08 -4.99
C VAL A 94 5.96 -19.00 -3.89
N MET A 95 4.74 -18.78 -3.38
CA MET A 95 4.11 -19.67 -2.39
C MET A 95 3.95 -21.07 -2.95
N ASN A 96 3.48 -21.22 -4.17
CA ASN A 96 3.35 -22.49 -4.89
C ASN A 96 4.71 -23.22 -5.04
N ILE A 97 5.78 -22.48 -5.32
CA ILE A 97 7.13 -23.04 -5.43
C ILE A 97 7.64 -23.48 -4.07
N VAL A 98 7.34 -22.77 -3.01
CA VAL A 98 7.71 -23.11 -1.63
C VAL A 98 6.97 -24.35 -1.17
N GLU A 99 5.68 -24.50 -1.48
CA GLU A 99 4.87 -25.67 -1.14
C GLU A 99 5.39 -26.95 -1.80
N ASN A 100 5.87 -26.86 -3.03
CA ASN A 100 6.46 -27.97 -3.76
C ASN A 100 7.91 -28.32 -3.33
N GLU A 101 8.40 -27.83 -2.19
CA GLU A 101 9.73 -28.07 -1.61
C GLU A 101 10.94 -27.60 -2.47
N TYR A 102 10.72 -26.82 -3.52
CA TYR A 102 11.81 -26.30 -4.36
C TYR A 102 12.56 -25.14 -3.70
N LEU A 103 11.96 -24.46 -2.72
CA LEU A 103 12.56 -23.29 -2.08
C LEU A 103 12.20 -23.24 -0.59
N TRP A 104 13.21 -23.22 0.28
CA TRP A 104 13.01 -23.10 1.73
C TRP A 104 12.92 -21.61 2.13
N LEU A 105 11.74 -21.01 1.93
CA LEU A 105 11.45 -19.63 2.34
C LEU A 105 10.42 -19.63 3.48
N PRO A 106 10.70 -18.98 4.63
CA PRO A 106 9.69 -18.82 5.67
C PRO A 106 8.51 -17.96 5.16
N LEU A 107 7.30 -18.38 5.44
CA LEU A 107 6.05 -17.71 5.02
C LEU A 107 6.03 -16.18 5.22
N PRO A 108 6.56 -15.62 6.34
CA PRO A 108 6.57 -14.17 6.56
C PRO A 108 7.33 -13.37 5.51
N PHE A 109 8.22 -14.02 4.72
CA PHE A 109 9.00 -13.35 3.67
C PHE A 109 8.28 -13.27 2.31
N LEU A 110 7.18 -13.98 2.12
CA LEU A 110 6.42 -13.94 0.87
C LEU A 110 5.96 -12.52 0.48
N PRO A 111 5.35 -11.73 1.38
CA PRO A 111 4.96 -10.36 1.04
C PRO A 111 6.14 -9.48 0.64
N LEU A 112 7.33 -9.75 1.20
CA LEU A 112 8.55 -9.02 0.85
C LEU A 112 8.97 -9.30 -0.59
N VAL A 113 8.91 -10.57 -1.01
CA VAL A 113 9.25 -10.97 -2.38
C VAL A 113 8.28 -10.36 -3.38
N GLY A 114 6.97 -10.47 -3.12
CA GLY A 114 5.94 -9.82 -3.94
C GLY A 114 6.10 -8.30 -4.02
N GLY A 115 6.42 -7.66 -2.88
CA GLY A 115 6.70 -6.23 -2.80
C GLY A 115 7.94 -5.82 -3.61
N LEU A 116 9.03 -6.57 -3.55
CA LEU A 116 10.26 -6.30 -4.31
C LEU A 116 10.04 -6.43 -5.82
N VAL A 117 9.29 -7.44 -6.25
CA VAL A 117 8.97 -7.60 -7.67
C VAL A 117 8.02 -6.50 -8.14
N GLY A 118 6.98 -6.20 -7.36
CA GLY A 118 6.08 -5.06 -7.64
C GLY A 118 6.84 -3.73 -7.74
N LEU A 119 7.81 -3.49 -6.86
CA LEU A 119 8.70 -2.32 -6.89
C LEU A 119 9.58 -2.32 -8.16
N GLY A 120 10.10 -3.47 -8.57
CA GLY A 120 10.86 -3.60 -9.82
C GLY A 120 10.02 -3.21 -11.04
N PHE A 121 8.82 -3.74 -11.16
CA PHE A 121 7.87 -3.36 -12.22
C PHE A 121 7.50 -1.88 -12.14
N ALA A 122 7.20 -1.37 -10.94
CA ALA A 122 6.88 0.02 -10.73
C ALA A 122 8.02 0.98 -11.13
N THR A 123 9.28 0.62 -10.85
CA THR A 123 10.45 1.42 -11.28
C THR A 123 10.62 1.42 -12.80
N ILE A 124 10.47 0.30 -13.46
CA ILE A 124 10.59 0.20 -14.92
C ILE A 124 9.47 1.01 -15.61
N ILE A 125 8.23 0.70 -15.30
CA ILE A 125 7.05 1.34 -15.90
C ILE A 125 6.93 2.80 -15.47
N GLY A 126 7.16 3.08 -14.18
CA GLY A 126 7.11 4.41 -13.61
C GLY A 126 8.15 5.35 -14.21
N SER A 127 9.40 4.89 -14.39
CA SER A 127 10.46 5.71 -15.00
C SER A 127 10.13 6.16 -16.43
N PHE A 128 9.38 5.35 -17.15
CA PHE A 128 8.91 5.69 -18.49
C PHE A 128 7.67 6.58 -18.46
N SER A 129 6.71 6.26 -17.61
CA SER A 129 5.41 6.91 -17.50
C SER A 129 5.50 8.32 -16.90
N THR A 130 6.33 8.53 -15.87
CA THR A 130 6.46 9.80 -15.14
C THR A 130 7.21 10.90 -15.90
N ARG A 131 7.78 10.61 -17.07
CA ARG A 131 8.44 11.63 -17.92
C ARG A 131 7.46 12.67 -18.44
N LYS A 132 6.17 12.41 -18.43
CA LYS A 132 5.10 13.30 -18.84
C LYS A 132 4.14 13.51 -17.68
N ALA A 133 3.95 14.77 -17.27
CA ALA A 133 3.05 15.13 -16.20
C ALA A 133 1.61 15.40 -16.69
N GLY A 134 0.67 15.46 -15.78
CA GLY A 134 -0.72 15.84 -16.03
C GLY A 134 -1.54 14.77 -16.74
N THR A 135 -2.38 15.19 -17.67
CA THR A 135 -3.33 14.32 -18.37
C THR A 135 -2.67 13.24 -19.23
N VAL A 136 -1.47 13.51 -19.76
CA VAL A 136 -0.70 12.54 -20.56
C VAL A 136 -0.27 11.36 -19.68
N PHE A 137 0.18 11.62 -18.47
CA PHE A 137 0.51 10.58 -17.51
C PHE A 137 -0.73 9.70 -17.16
N ALA A 138 -1.89 10.34 -16.98
CA ALA A 138 -3.14 9.62 -16.69
C ALA A 138 -3.51 8.67 -17.83
N MET A 139 -3.39 9.11 -19.09
CA MET A 139 -3.69 8.27 -20.27
C MET A 139 -2.69 7.12 -20.41
N ILE A 140 -1.40 7.36 -20.19
CA ILE A 140 -0.36 6.32 -20.24
C ILE A 140 -0.62 5.28 -19.14
N SER A 141 -0.92 5.70 -17.93
CA SER A 141 -1.18 4.80 -16.80
C SER A 141 -2.46 3.97 -17.00
N LEU A 142 -3.50 4.54 -17.64
CA LEU A 142 -4.68 3.80 -18.03
C LEU A 142 -4.35 2.75 -19.09
N GLY A 143 -3.62 3.13 -20.14
CA GLY A 143 -3.23 2.19 -21.20
C GLY A 143 -2.37 1.03 -20.69
N ILE A 144 -1.47 1.29 -19.73
CA ILE A 144 -0.69 0.25 -19.05
C ILE A 144 -1.61 -0.66 -18.23
N GLY A 145 -2.60 -0.09 -17.53
CA GLY A 145 -3.60 -0.85 -16.78
C GLY A 145 -4.35 -1.83 -17.66
N GLU A 146 -4.89 -1.37 -18.78
CA GLU A 146 -5.61 -2.18 -19.77
C GLU A 146 -4.71 -3.23 -20.43
N LEU A 147 -3.46 -2.87 -20.74
CA LEU A 147 -2.48 -3.82 -21.30
C LEU A 147 -2.24 -4.99 -20.35
N ILE A 148 -2.02 -4.70 -19.06
CA ILE A 148 -1.76 -5.75 -18.07
C ILE A 148 -3.02 -6.57 -17.79
N ALA A 149 -4.21 -5.95 -17.77
CA ALA A 149 -5.47 -6.66 -17.67
C ALA A 149 -5.66 -7.63 -18.85
N ALA A 150 -5.36 -7.20 -20.08
CA ALA A 150 -5.37 -8.06 -21.25
C ALA A 150 -4.33 -9.20 -21.14
N CYS A 151 -3.12 -8.92 -20.66
CA CYS A 151 -2.10 -9.93 -20.41
C CYS A 151 -2.56 -10.99 -19.39
N CYS A 152 -3.28 -10.59 -18.34
CA CYS A 152 -3.85 -11.52 -17.36
C CYS A 152 -4.77 -12.55 -17.98
N ILE A 153 -5.55 -12.17 -19.01
CA ILE A 153 -6.46 -13.07 -19.71
C ILE A 153 -5.71 -13.94 -20.73
N ILE A 154 -4.74 -13.37 -21.44
CA ILE A 154 -4.01 -14.05 -22.52
C ILE A 154 -2.98 -15.04 -21.95
N ILE A 155 -2.25 -14.67 -20.92
CA ILE A 155 -1.21 -15.50 -20.31
C ILE A 155 -1.83 -16.30 -19.15
N THR A 156 -2.68 -17.25 -19.50
CA THR A 156 -3.42 -18.07 -18.53
C THR A 156 -2.53 -18.89 -17.60
N VAL A 157 -1.35 -19.30 -18.09
CA VAL A 157 -0.38 -20.10 -17.33
C VAL A 157 0.19 -19.31 -16.14
N PHE A 158 0.33 -18.00 -16.28
CA PHE A 158 0.88 -17.16 -15.20
C PHE A 158 -0.21 -16.54 -14.31
N PHE A 159 -1.31 -16.10 -14.90
CA PHE A 159 -2.33 -15.35 -14.18
C PHE A 159 -3.58 -16.17 -13.77
N GLY A 160 -3.68 -17.44 -14.22
CA GLY A 160 -4.82 -18.30 -13.88
C GLY A 160 -6.12 -18.02 -14.65
N ALA A 161 -6.07 -17.20 -15.72
CA ALA A 161 -7.23 -16.75 -16.50
C ALA A 161 -8.26 -15.96 -15.65
N GLU A 162 -9.55 -16.15 -15.92
CA GLU A 162 -10.65 -15.49 -15.19
C GLU A 162 -10.89 -16.06 -13.79
N GLU A 163 -10.47 -17.31 -13.53
CA GLU A 163 -10.63 -17.97 -12.23
C GLU A 163 -9.58 -17.50 -11.18
N GLY A 164 -8.50 -16.86 -11.65
CA GLY A 164 -7.37 -16.47 -10.81
C GLY A 164 -6.55 -17.67 -10.35
N ILE A 165 -5.55 -17.40 -9.50
CA ILE A 165 -4.72 -18.42 -8.87
C ILE A 165 -5.22 -18.61 -7.45
N SER A 166 -5.68 -19.83 -7.10
CA SER A 166 -6.07 -20.20 -5.76
C SER A 166 -5.06 -21.21 -5.21
N GLU A 167 -4.66 -21.01 -3.95
CA GLU A 167 -3.84 -21.93 -3.19
C GLU A 167 -4.66 -22.52 -2.04
N ASP A 168 -4.52 -23.82 -1.81
CA ASP A 168 -5.12 -24.47 -0.66
C ASP A 168 -4.25 -24.24 0.58
N LEU A 169 -4.59 -23.20 1.35
CA LEU A 169 -3.90 -22.84 2.59
C LEU A 169 -4.14 -23.86 3.72
N SER A 170 -4.89 -24.94 3.48
CA SER A 170 -5.21 -25.93 4.51
C SER A 170 -3.99 -26.72 4.96
N LEU A 171 -2.95 -26.81 4.13
CA LEU A 171 -1.69 -27.50 4.42
C LEU A 171 -0.69 -26.67 5.25
N ILE A 172 -0.96 -25.39 5.45
CA ILE A 172 -0.06 -24.48 6.20
C ILE A 172 -0.35 -24.50 7.71
N HIS A 173 -1.31 -25.30 8.16
CA HIS A 173 -1.58 -25.53 9.57
C HIS A 173 -0.56 -26.52 10.16
N ILE A 174 0.66 -26.02 10.43
CA ILE A 174 1.56 -26.63 11.40
C ILE A 174 2.07 -25.53 12.32
#